data_65e1028707edd751d48ec9243204a81e
#
_entry.id   65e1028707edd751d48ec9243204a81e
#
_cell.length_a   1.000
_cell.length_b   1.000
_cell.length_c   1.000
_cell.angle_alpha   90.00
_cell.angle_beta   90.00
_cell.angle_gamma   90.00
#
_symmetry.space_group_name_H-M   'P 1'
#
loop_
_entity.id
_entity.type
_entity.pdbx_description
1 polymer ?
#
loop_
_entity_poly.entity_id
_entity_poly.type
_entity_poly.pdbx_seq_one_letter_code
_entity_poly.pdbx_strand_id
1 'polypeptide(L)'
;MDKYEYELLVIDDTGKSEITTEKQLLQALSYSGKLWENSNIEANQIVDSNLHINLKVKSADLTGALTELEYSSVFFITVKGESFDSLEKFRKNLLVHLRKLGFQHTRILKDDISTKLAIDLYPLLNKIENCLRSFLVKFFIQKVGLSWWEVTAPKPVQDKVKIRRSGNEPQFSEYIDCDVTFCDFDDLGELIYKQTTGFNSPDKIVDKIMNTCSVEDLNKLKNELQGNYTKYFKESFQDKQFDKKWKELFAIRNRIAHNNLMTANDKKIAEENTSYIIDVIREAEKLIKNFSFTMEDKQAFFDASVSIVNENLELSKDEDSGGSVEDQNYPKILGKVDLKELDHSRSFYKVPDEHLILDEIKFFTDFDENVSLKGVVEQLVKKGYDRRLVYSLTNLMVDKKMLGLYSFVNEKGFKTQGVKIIG
;
A
#
# COMPACT_ATOMS: atom_id res chain seq x y z
N MET A 1 -33.06 22.98 6.86
CA MET A 1 -32.28 22.80 5.59
C MET A 1 -31.92 21.35 5.46
N ASP A 2 -32.41 20.70 4.40
CA ASP A 2 -32.07 19.29 4.13
C ASP A 2 -30.56 19.18 3.94
N LYS A 3 -29.91 18.43 4.80
CA LYS A 3 -28.44 18.37 4.85
C LYS A 3 -27.87 17.17 4.08
N TYR A 4 -28.67 16.09 3.98
CA TYR A 4 -28.28 14.86 3.32
C TYR A 4 -29.38 14.40 2.38
N GLU A 5 -28.98 13.82 1.25
CA GLU A 5 -29.87 13.30 0.23
C GLU A 5 -29.51 11.88 -0.16
N TYR A 6 -30.53 11.06 -0.40
CA TYR A 6 -30.40 9.69 -0.85
C TYR A 6 -31.39 9.43 -1.99
N GLU A 7 -30.88 9.07 -3.18
CA GLU A 7 -31.71 8.83 -4.36
C GLU A 7 -31.58 7.39 -4.85
N LEU A 8 -32.72 6.82 -5.19
CA LEU A 8 -32.87 5.47 -5.69
C LEU A 8 -33.67 5.46 -7.00
N LEU A 9 -33.29 4.55 -7.89
CA LEU A 9 -34.15 4.03 -8.94
C LEU A 9 -34.57 2.61 -8.56
N VAL A 10 -35.85 2.35 -8.49
CA VAL A 10 -36.41 1.03 -8.19
C VAL A 10 -37.20 0.52 -9.37
N ILE A 11 -37.03 -0.76 -9.68
CA ILE A 11 -37.57 -1.39 -10.88
C ILE A 11 -38.25 -2.71 -10.47
N ASP A 12 -39.45 -2.93 -10.94
CA ASP A 12 -40.09 -4.23 -10.99
C ASP A 12 -40.18 -4.69 -12.45
N ASP A 13 -39.38 -5.67 -12.80
CA ASP A 13 -39.32 -6.30 -14.12
C ASP A 13 -40.13 -7.60 -14.19
N THR A 14 -40.64 -8.05 -13.06
CA THR A 14 -41.34 -9.35 -12.94
C THR A 14 -42.82 -9.25 -12.76
N GLY A 15 -43.37 -8.04 -12.59
CA GLY A 15 -44.76 -7.82 -12.24
C GLY A 15 -45.18 -8.38 -10.86
N LYS A 16 -44.19 -8.64 -9.98
CA LYS A 16 -44.44 -9.12 -8.61
C LYS A 16 -44.98 -8.03 -7.69
N SER A 17 -44.67 -6.79 -8.02
CA SER A 17 -45.24 -5.66 -7.30
C SER A 17 -46.59 -5.29 -7.95
N GLU A 18 -47.63 -5.22 -7.16
CA GLU A 18 -48.96 -4.70 -7.60
C GLU A 18 -48.96 -3.17 -7.64
N ILE A 19 -47.80 -2.53 -7.37
CA ILE A 19 -47.63 -1.09 -7.28
C ILE A 19 -47.25 -0.52 -8.65
N THR A 20 -48.20 0.18 -9.28
CA THR A 20 -48.02 0.73 -10.62
C THR A 20 -48.05 2.27 -10.67
N THR A 21 -48.43 2.91 -9.54
CA THR A 21 -48.55 4.38 -9.47
C THR A 21 -47.75 4.95 -8.30
N GLU A 22 -47.34 6.21 -8.42
CA GLU A 22 -46.66 6.98 -7.35
C GLU A 22 -47.46 6.97 -6.06
N LYS A 23 -48.77 7.17 -6.17
CA LYS A 23 -49.68 7.20 -5.03
C LYS A 23 -49.73 5.86 -4.27
N GLN A 24 -49.76 4.74 -5.02
CA GLN A 24 -49.75 3.40 -4.41
C GLN A 24 -48.39 3.18 -3.68
N LEU A 25 -47.27 3.56 -4.28
CA LEU A 25 -45.97 3.42 -3.65
C LEU A 25 -45.87 4.28 -2.39
N LEU A 26 -46.28 5.54 -2.44
CA LEU A 26 -46.33 6.40 -1.27
C LEU A 26 -47.16 5.84 -0.14
N GLN A 27 -48.37 5.33 -0.46
CA GLN A 27 -49.24 4.66 0.52
C GLN A 27 -48.56 3.42 1.12
N ALA A 28 -47.99 2.53 0.28
CA ALA A 28 -47.33 1.34 0.76
C ALA A 28 -46.14 1.67 1.66
N LEU A 29 -45.35 2.69 1.33
CA LEU A 29 -44.23 3.17 2.14
C LEU A 29 -44.70 3.81 3.45
N SER A 30 -45.81 4.58 3.46
CA SER A 30 -46.28 5.31 4.64
C SER A 30 -46.73 4.41 5.77
N TYR A 31 -47.24 3.21 5.46
CA TYR A 31 -47.68 2.23 6.47
C TYR A 31 -46.57 1.49 7.18
N SER A 32 -45.30 1.71 6.81
CA SER A 32 -44.19 0.99 7.40
C SER A 32 -43.73 1.60 8.73
N GLY A 33 -44.18 1.07 9.85
CA GLY A 33 -43.73 1.47 11.18
C GLY A 33 -42.23 1.23 11.46
N LYS A 34 -41.49 0.63 10.52
CA LYS A 34 -40.02 0.54 10.59
C LYS A 34 -39.31 1.73 9.92
N LEU A 35 -40.04 2.44 9.04
CA LEU A 35 -39.52 3.63 8.36
C LEU A 35 -39.79 4.90 9.14
N TRP A 36 -40.99 5.01 9.71
CA TRP A 36 -41.54 6.25 10.22
C TRP A 36 -41.87 6.17 11.72
N GLU A 37 -41.75 7.32 12.39
CA GLU A 37 -42.23 7.52 13.74
C GLU A 37 -43.57 8.27 13.76
N ASN A 38 -43.64 9.35 12.95
CA ASN A 38 -44.87 10.15 12.82
C ASN A 38 -44.94 10.75 11.41
N SER A 39 -45.40 9.93 10.45
CA SER A 39 -45.41 10.36 9.04
C SER A 39 -46.80 10.85 8.59
N ASN A 40 -46.79 11.85 7.76
CA ASN A 40 -47.97 12.36 7.03
C ASN A 40 -47.68 12.34 5.53
N ILE A 41 -48.70 12.06 4.72
CA ILE A 41 -48.63 12.21 3.27
C ILE A 41 -49.13 13.62 2.92
N GLU A 42 -48.24 14.40 2.34
CA GLU A 42 -48.51 15.77 1.88
C GLU A 42 -48.25 15.83 0.37
N ALA A 43 -49.33 16.01 -0.43
CA ALA A 43 -49.26 15.96 -1.88
C ALA A 43 -48.55 14.68 -2.40
N ASN A 44 -47.34 14.80 -3.01
CA ASN A 44 -46.57 13.68 -3.57
C ASN A 44 -45.32 13.33 -2.72
N GLN A 45 -45.40 13.50 -1.40
CA GLN A 45 -44.29 13.22 -0.49
C GLN A 45 -44.79 12.67 0.85
N ILE A 46 -43.95 11.93 1.53
CA ILE A 46 -44.12 11.54 2.93
C ILE A 46 -43.17 12.38 3.77
N VAL A 47 -43.72 13.03 4.79
CA VAL A 47 -42.93 13.86 5.72
C VAL A 47 -43.06 13.27 7.13
N ASP A 48 -41.93 13.06 7.80
CA ASP A 48 -41.87 12.71 9.21
C ASP A 48 -41.22 13.86 9.97
N SER A 49 -42.01 14.51 10.82
CA SER A 49 -41.58 15.69 11.60
C SER A 49 -40.59 15.31 12.71
N ASN A 50 -40.69 14.07 13.26
CA ASN A 50 -39.82 13.61 14.35
C ASN A 50 -38.44 13.21 13.83
N LEU A 51 -38.41 12.52 12.72
CA LEU A 51 -37.16 12.11 12.07
C LEU A 51 -36.55 13.22 11.21
N HIS A 52 -37.29 14.29 10.92
CA HIS A 52 -36.91 15.34 9.94
C HIS A 52 -36.53 14.72 8.60
N ILE A 53 -37.36 13.78 8.11
CA ILE A 53 -37.16 13.10 6.83
C ILE A 53 -38.33 13.37 5.90
N ASN A 54 -37.96 13.67 4.65
CA ASN A 54 -38.91 13.85 3.55
C ASN A 54 -38.60 12.85 2.45
N LEU A 55 -39.60 12.07 2.01
CA LEU A 55 -39.48 11.12 0.90
C LEU A 55 -40.44 11.50 -0.23
N LYS A 56 -39.87 11.65 -1.44
CA LYS A 56 -40.63 11.89 -2.69
C LYS A 56 -40.52 10.69 -3.60
N VAL A 57 -41.61 10.39 -4.30
CA VAL A 57 -41.68 9.37 -5.35
C VAL A 57 -42.03 10.03 -6.65
N LYS A 58 -41.38 9.62 -7.74
CA LYS A 58 -41.69 10.04 -9.10
C LYS A 58 -41.61 8.84 -10.05
N SER A 59 -42.62 8.61 -10.87
CA SER A 59 -42.60 7.59 -11.91
C SER A 59 -41.54 7.95 -12.97
N ALA A 60 -40.82 6.94 -13.42
CA ALA A 60 -39.90 7.12 -14.56
C ALA A 60 -40.72 7.11 -15.86
N ASP A 61 -40.47 8.08 -16.74
CA ASP A 61 -41.00 8.05 -18.10
C ASP A 61 -40.10 7.16 -18.95
N LEU A 62 -40.62 5.99 -19.33
CA LEU A 62 -39.92 5.00 -20.15
C LEU A 62 -40.33 5.07 -21.63
N THR A 63 -41.14 6.08 -22.04
CA THR A 63 -41.53 6.26 -23.42
C THR A 63 -40.30 6.53 -24.28
N GLY A 64 -39.94 5.55 -25.14
CA GLY A 64 -38.73 5.59 -25.97
C GLY A 64 -37.55 4.73 -25.49
N ALA A 65 -37.61 4.17 -24.30
CA ALA A 65 -36.68 3.12 -23.88
C ALA A 65 -37.10 1.80 -24.54
N LEU A 66 -36.08 1.02 -24.92
CA LEU A 66 -36.14 -0.28 -25.59
C LEU A 66 -37.47 -1.03 -25.36
N THR A 67 -38.27 -1.11 -26.39
CA THR A 67 -39.63 -1.71 -26.45
C THR A 67 -39.67 -3.22 -26.21
N GLU A 68 -38.54 -3.86 -25.92
CA GLU A 68 -38.44 -5.32 -25.74
C GLU A 68 -38.42 -5.79 -24.28
N LEU A 69 -38.36 -4.89 -23.31
CA LEU A 69 -38.37 -5.24 -21.89
C LEU A 69 -39.68 -4.75 -21.26
N GLU A 70 -40.58 -5.68 -20.96
CA GLU A 70 -41.79 -5.41 -20.18
C GLU A 70 -41.43 -5.11 -18.72
N TYR A 71 -41.20 -3.82 -18.39
CA TYR A 71 -41.13 -3.36 -17.00
C TYR A 71 -42.52 -3.10 -16.51
N SER A 72 -42.89 -3.68 -15.36
CA SER A 72 -44.18 -3.46 -14.75
C SER A 72 -44.29 -2.07 -14.08
N SER A 73 -43.21 -1.64 -13.42
CA SER A 73 -43.13 -0.31 -12.83
C SER A 73 -41.68 0.16 -12.54
N VAL A 74 -41.45 1.45 -12.69
CA VAL A 74 -40.15 2.08 -12.40
C VAL A 74 -40.36 3.41 -11.69
N PHE A 75 -39.70 3.59 -10.54
CA PHE A 75 -39.82 4.82 -9.74
C PHE A 75 -38.47 5.39 -9.33
N PHE A 76 -38.36 6.72 -9.36
CA PHE A 76 -37.32 7.46 -8.65
C PHE A 76 -37.83 7.76 -7.23
N ILE A 77 -37.01 7.47 -6.24
CA ILE A 77 -37.28 7.78 -4.85
C ILE A 77 -36.18 8.70 -4.35
N THR A 78 -36.54 9.90 -3.92
CA THR A 78 -35.63 10.87 -3.32
C THR A 78 -35.96 11.02 -1.84
N VAL A 79 -34.98 10.78 -0.99
CA VAL A 79 -35.10 10.95 0.46
C VAL A 79 -34.16 12.05 0.92
N LYS A 80 -34.68 13.00 1.68
CA LYS A 80 -33.92 14.09 2.27
C LYS A 80 -34.07 14.11 3.78
N GLY A 81 -33.00 14.43 4.49
CA GLY A 81 -33.02 14.49 5.94
C GLY A 81 -31.97 15.41 6.52
N GLU A 82 -32.21 15.90 7.74
CA GLU A 82 -31.30 16.79 8.45
C GLU A 82 -30.27 16.01 9.29
N SER A 83 -30.65 14.86 9.82
CA SER A 83 -29.82 14.03 10.69
C SER A 83 -29.16 12.91 9.92
N PHE A 84 -27.84 12.76 10.08
CA PHE A 84 -27.06 11.64 9.55
C PHE A 84 -27.57 10.30 10.09
N ASP A 85 -27.75 10.17 11.40
CA ASP A 85 -28.10 8.91 12.05
C ASP A 85 -29.52 8.46 11.66
N SER A 86 -30.47 9.41 11.61
CA SER A 86 -31.84 9.12 11.18
C SER A 86 -31.86 8.61 9.74
N LEU A 87 -31.16 9.29 8.83
CA LEU A 87 -31.15 8.92 7.42
C LEU A 87 -30.36 7.62 7.17
N GLU A 88 -29.27 7.37 7.90
CA GLU A 88 -28.51 6.12 7.81
C GLU A 88 -29.35 4.89 8.21
N LYS A 89 -30.12 5.01 9.28
CA LYS A 89 -31.07 3.97 9.70
C LYS A 89 -32.22 3.81 8.70
N PHE A 90 -32.75 4.94 8.24
CA PHE A 90 -33.88 4.99 7.29
C PHE A 90 -33.53 4.31 5.97
N ARG A 91 -32.41 4.64 5.33
CA ARG A 91 -32.02 4.08 4.02
C ARG A 91 -31.90 2.54 4.05
N LYS A 92 -31.39 1.95 5.15
CA LYS A 92 -31.31 0.50 5.30
C LYS A 92 -32.69 -0.13 5.35
N ASN A 93 -33.56 0.45 6.16
CA ASN A 93 -34.95 -0.03 6.31
C ASN A 93 -35.73 0.14 5.01
N LEU A 94 -35.50 1.24 4.28
CA LEU A 94 -36.14 1.50 2.97
C LEU A 94 -35.78 0.41 1.95
N LEU A 95 -34.48 0.08 1.80
CA LEU A 95 -34.07 -1.00 0.89
C LEU A 95 -34.72 -2.35 1.22
N VAL A 96 -34.75 -2.69 2.50
CA VAL A 96 -35.41 -3.94 2.95
C VAL A 96 -36.93 -3.91 2.66
N HIS A 97 -37.56 -2.76 2.85
CA HIS A 97 -39.00 -2.62 2.64
C HIS A 97 -39.35 -2.65 1.15
N LEU A 98 -38.63 -1.95 0.30
CA LEU A 98 -38.81 -1.97 -1.16
C LEU A 98 -38.71 -3.40 -1.73
N ARG A 99 -37.75 -4.18 -1.24
CA ARG A 99 -37.63 -5.59 -1.66
C ARG A 99 -38.83 -6.43 -1.25
N LYS A 100 -39.45 -6.16 -0.09
CA LYS A 100 -40.68 -6.81 0.36
C LYS A 100 -41.88 -6.40 -0.47
N LEU A 101 -41.91 -5.19 -1.01
CA LEU A 101 -42.95 -4.69 -1.89
C LEU A 101 -42.84 -5.24 -3.32
N GLY A 102 -41.83 -6.09 -3.61
CA GLY A 102 -41.68 -6.74 -4.90
C GLY A 102 -40.68 -6.12 -5.84
N PHE A 103 -40.06 -4.98 -5.48
CA PHE A 103 -38.99 -4.37 -6.31
C PHE A 103 -37.72 -5.20 -6.25
N GLN A 104 -37.41 -5.86 -7.34
CA GLN A 104 -36.24 -6.76 -7.42
C GLN A 104 -34.93 -6.01 -7.63
N HIS A 105 -35.01 -4.91 -8.37
CA HIS A 105 -33.84 -4.13 -8.75
C HIS A 105 -33.90 -2.75 -8.10
N THR A 106 -32.84 -2.41 -7.37
CA THR A 106 -32.66 -1.09 -6.78
C THR A 106 -31.28 -0.56 -7.18
N ARG A 107 -31.25 0.61 -7.78
CA ARG A 107 -30.01 1.30 -8.16
C ARG A 107 -29.91 2.57 -7.33
N ILE A 108 -28.74 2.78 -6.72
CA ILE A 108 -28.46 3.99 -5.96
C ILE A 108 -27.91 5.03 -6.93
N LEU A 109 -28.54 6.19 -6.97
CA LEU A 109 -28.17 7.29 -7.84
C LEU A 109 -27.36 8.35 -7.09
N LYS A 110 -27.72 8.57 -5.80
CA LYS A 110 -27.03 9.48 -4.90
C LYS A 110 -27.02 8.94 -3.48
N ASP A 111 -25.90 9.09 -2.77
CA ASP A 111 -25.77 8.65 -1.38
C ASP A 111 -24.85 9.59 -0.60
N ASP A 112 -25.41 10.68 -0.06
CA ASP A 112 -24.67 11.64 0.76
C ASP A 112 -24.19 11.03 2.09
N ILE A 113 -24.82 9.94 2.56
CA ILE A 113 -24.40 9.23 3.77
C ILE A 113 -23.09 8.48 3.54
N SER A 114 -22.99 7.72 2.44
CA SER A 114 -21.73 7.05 2.08
C SER A 114 -20.62 8.07 1.79
N THR A 115 -20.96 9.16 1.12
CA THR A 115 -20.02 10.27 0.86
C THR A 115 -19.51 10.88 2.16
N LYS A 116 -20.37 11.15 3.13
CA LYS A 116 -19.98 11.69 4.44
C LYS A 116 -19.08 10.72 5.20
N LEU A 117 -19.42 9.43 5.21
CA LEU A 117 -18.59 8.39 5.83
C LEU A 117 -17.21 8.29 5.17
N ALA A 118 -17.15 8.36 3.84
CA ALA A 118 -15.88 8.34 3.10
C ALA A 118 -15.00 9.54 3.47
N ILE A 119 -15.58 10.75 3.56
CA ILE A 119 -14.87 11.96 3.99
C ILE A 119 -14.34 11.83 5.41
N ASP A 120 -15.12 11.27 6.33
CA ASP A 120 -14.71 11.11 7.74
C ASP A 120 -13.61 10.06 7.90
N LEU A 121 -13.65 8.99 7.10
CA LEU A 121 -12.75 7.84 7.24
C LEU A 121 -11.45 7.97 6.45
N TYR A 122 -11.46 8.69 5.33
CA TYR A 122 -10.26 8.82 4.50
C TYR A 122 -9.02 9.34 5.26
N PRO A 123 -9.11 10.41 6.07
CA PRO A 123 -7.96 10.88 6.86
C PRO A 123 -7.45 9.84 7.86
N LEU A 124 -8.36 9.05 8.43
CA LEU A 124 -8.02 7.99 9.38
C LEU A 124 -7.22 6.87 8.70
N LEU A 125 -7.68 6.42 7.53
CA LEU A 125 -7.01 5.39 6.73
C LEU A 125 -5.66 5.88 6.19
N ASN A 126 -5.59 7.12 5.71
CA ASN A 126 -4.33 7.73 5.28
C ASN A 126 -3.32 7.81 6.43
N LYS A 127 -3.77 8.19 7.63
CA LYS A 127 -2.92 8.24 8.81
C LYS A 127 -2.34 6.88 9.16
N ILE A 128 -3.14 5.81 9.16
CA ILE A 128 -2.66 4.47 9.53
C ILE A 128 -1.74 3.88 8.47
N GLU A 129 -2.03 4.13 7.19
CA GLU A 129 -1.17 3.76 6.08
C GLU A 129 0.22 4.39 6.21
N ASN A 130 0.28 5.70 6.44
CA ASN A 130 1.54 6.41 6.66
C ASN A 130 2.25 6.00 7.95
N CYS A 131 1.51 5.65 9.01
CA CYS A 131 2.08 5.13 10.25
C CYS A 131 2.80 3.80 10.01
N LEU A 132 2.17 2.86 9.32
CA LEU A 132 2.78 1.57 8.99
C LEU A 132 3.95 1.73 8.02
N ARG A 133 3.82 2.57 7.00
CA ARG A 133 4.90 2.87 6.05
C ARG A 133 6.13 3.42 6.78
N SER A 134 5.96 4.41 7.64
CA SER A 134 7.03 5.00 8.45
C SER A 134 7.70 3.98 9.38
N PHE A 135 6.90 3.11 10.01
CA PHE A 135 7.40 2.04 10.85
C PHE A 135 8.27 1.05 10.06
N LEU A 136 7.80 0.57 8.91
CA LEU A 136 8.53 -0.39 8.07
C LEU A 136 9.88 0.18 7.59
N VAL A 137 9.89 1.44 7.15
CA VAL A 137 11.15 2.12 6.75
C VAL A 137 12.13 2.17 7.90
N LYS A 138 11.71 2.67 9.06
CA LYS A 138 12.58 2.78 10.25
C LYS A 138 13.08 1.40 10.69
N PHE A 139 12.18 0.42 10.70
CA PHE A 139 12.51 -0.95 11.09
C PHE A 139 13.57 -1.54 10.16
N PHE A 140 13.31 -1.59 8.88
CA PHE A 140 14.19 -2.25 7.94
C PHE A 140 15.51 -1.51 7.73
N ILE A 141 15.53 -0.17 7.68
CA ILE A 141 16.79 0.58 7.60
C ILE A 141 17.69 0.30 8.79
N GLN A 142 17.14 0.25 9.99
CA GLN A 142 17.94 0.01 11.20
C GLN A 142 18.43 -1.43 11.31
N LYS A 143 17.67 -2.38 10.78
CA LYS A 143 17.90 -3.82 10.97
C LYS A 143 18.61 -4.48 9.80
N VAL A 144 18.29 -4.07 8.59
CA VAL A 144 18.80 -4.65 7.34
C VAL A 144 19.78 -3.70 6.63
N GLY A 145 19.59 -2.39 6.79
CA GLY A 145 20.36 -1.37 6.08
C GLY A 145 19.63 -0.82 4.85
N LEU A 146 20.36 -0.08 4.01
CA LEU A 146 19.77 0.67 2.90
C LEU A 146 19.22 -0.21 1.78
N SER A 147 19.75 -1.42 1.61
CA SER A 147 19.29 -2.38 0.58
C SER A 147 18.13 -3.26 1.03
N TRP A 148 17.45 -2.90 2.13
CA TRP A 148 16.38 -3.72 2.68
C TRP A 148 15.24 -4.02 1.70
N TRP A 149 14.94 -3.07 0.83
CA TRP A 149 13.83 -3.19 -0.12
C TRP A 149 14.03 -4.36 -1.09
N GLU A 150 15.19 -4.42 -1.72
CA GLU A 150 15.54 -5.46 -2.68
C GLU A 150 15.51 -6.85 -2.05
N VAL A 151 15.89 -6.92 -0.77
CA VAL A 151 16.02 -8.18 -0.03
C VAL A 151 14.69 -8.65 0.58
N THR A 152 13.86 -7.73 1.06
CA THR A 152 12.69 -8.07 1.86
C THR A 152 11.36 -7.89 1.14
N ALA A 153 11.30 -7.03 0.12
CA ALA A 153 10.06 -6.78 -0.60
C ALA A 153 9.73 -7.95 -1.56
N PRO A 154 8.47 -8.43 -1.52
CA PRO A 154 8.01 -9.46 -2.45
C PRO A 154 8.14 -8.98 -3.91
N LYS A 155 8.62 -9.85 -4.81
CA LYS A 155 8.76 -9.50 -6.23
C LYS A 155 7.49 -8.87 -6.84
N PRO A 156 6.27 -9.41 -6.62
CA PRO A 156 5.06 -8.77 -7.14
C PRO A 156 4.83 -7.35 -6.61
N VAL A 157 5.24 -7.04 -5.37
CA VAL A 157 5.17 -5.68 -4.81
C VAL A 157 6.20 -4.77 -5.47
N GLN A 158 7.44 -5.25 -5.65
CA GLN A 158 8.47 -4.50 -6.37
C GLN A 158 8.02 -4.12 -7.79
N ASP A 159 7.41 -5.07 -8.52
CA ASP A 159 6.95 -4.83 -9.89
C ASP A 159 5.80 -3.80 -9.94
N LYS A 160 4.83 -3.89 -9.03
CA LYS A 160 3.77 -2.87 -8.89
C LYS A 160 4.37 -1.48 -8.60
N VAL A 161 5.33 -1.40 -7.68
CA VAL A 161 5.99 -0.14 -7.28
C VAL A 161 6.76 0.46 -8.45
N LYS A 162 7.47 -0.33 -9.25
CA LYS A 162 8.15 0.14 -10.46
C LYS A 162 7.18 0.82 -11.44
N ILE A 163 6.03 0.20 -11.69
CA ILE A 163 4.99 0.75 -12.58
C ILE A 163 4.44 2.06 -12.01
N ARG A 164 4.13 2.12 -10.71
CA ARG A 164 3.61 3.34 -10.08
C ARG A 164 4.63 4.47 -10.06
N ARG A 165 5.90 4.15 -9.83
CA ARG A 165 6.98 5.13 -9.84
C ARG A 165 7.12 5.79 -11.21
N SER A 166 6.99 5.05 -12.31
CA SER A 166 7.04 5.59 -13.67
C SER A 166 5.85 6.48 -14.03
N GLY A 167 4.71 6.33 -13.36
CA GLY A 167 3.50 7.14 -13.55
C GLY A 167 3.44 8.41 -12.72
N ASN A 168 4.39 8.65 -11.80
CA ASN A 168 4.43 9.86 -10.98
C ASN A 168 5.23 10.98 -11.65
N GLU A 169 5.03 12.21 -11.17
CA GLU A 169 5.81 13.35 -11.64
C GLU A 169 7.32 13.07 -11.47
N PRO A 170 8.14 13.19 -12.52
CA PRO A 170 9.55 12.82 -12.49
C PRO A 170 10.32 13.50 -11.36
N GLN A 171 10.00 14.76 -11.05
CA GLN A 171 10.65 15.53 -9.99
C GLN A 171 10.54 14.88 -8.60
N PHE A 172 9.39 14.28 -8.27
CA PHE A 172 9.24 13.58 -6.99
C PHE A 172 9.91 12.21 -6.98
N SER A 173 9.79 11.45 -8.08
CA SER A 173 10.36 10.10 -8.16
C SER A 173 11.88 10.09 -8.17
N GLU A 174 12.53 11.15 -8.65
CA GLU A 174 13.98 11.28 -8.69
C GLU A 174 14.58 11.63 -7.32
N TYR A 175 13.87 12.43 -6.53
CA TYR A 175 14.37 12.89 -5.21
C TYR A 175 14.01 11.97 -4.05
N ILE A 176 13.06 11.05 -4.24
CA ILE A 176 12.63 10.11 -3.20
C ILE A 176 13.24 8.74 -3.48
N ASP A 177 14.32 8.43 -2.79
CA ASP A 177 14.95 7.11 -2.83
C ASP A 177 14.33 6.17 -1.80
N CYS A 178 12.99 5.98 -1.92
CA CYS A 178 12.28 5.08 -1.03
C CYS A 178 11.06 4.46 -1.73
N ASP A 179 11.25 3.26 -2.26
CA ASP A 179 10.23 2.54 -3.02
C ASP A 179 8.93 2.28 -2.23
N VAL A 180 9.03 2.13 -0.92
CA VAL A 180 7.84 1.93 -0.07
C VAL A 180 6.87 3.12 -0.10
N THR A 181 7.31 4.29 -0.53
CA THR A 181 6.45 5.47 -0.72
C THR A 181 5.39 5.23 -1.80
N PHE A 182 5.69 4.36 -2.76
CA PHE A 182 4.80 3.99 -3.85
C PHE A 182 3.99 2.70 -3.57
N CYS A 183 4.12 2.12 -2.37
CA CYS A 183 3.28 1.01 -1.93
C CYS A 183 1.86 1.48 -1.65
N ASP A 184 0.88 0.71 -2.10
CA ASP A 184 -0.51 0.85 -1.68
C ASP A 184 -0.74 0.19 -0.32
N PHE A 185 -1.94 0.37 0.20
CA PHE A 185 -2.36 -0.15 1.50
C PHE A 185 -2.19 -1.68 1.63
N ASP A 186 -2.54 -2.46 0.62
CA ASP A 186 -2.37 -3.91 0.60
C ASP A 186 -0.90 -4.33 0.52
N ASP A 187 -0.09 -3.63 -0.27
CA ASP A 187 1.33 -3.92 -0.41
C ASP A 187 2.08 -3.82 0.92
N LEU A 188 1.71 -2.87 1.79
CA LEU A 188 2.28 -2.75 3.14
C LEU A 188 1.99 -3.98 4.00
N GLY A 189 0.79 -4.55 3.88
CA GLY A 189 0.45 -5.84 4.52
C GLY A 189 1.25 -6.99 3.92
N GLU A 190 1.43 -7.02 2.60
CA GLU A 190 2.24 -8.03 1.92
C GLU A 190 3.71 -7.99 2.35
N LEU A 191 4.30 -6.82 2.59
CA LEU A 191 5.66 -6.68 3.12
C LEU A 191 5.86 -7.40 4.45
N ILE A 192 4.82 -7.50 5.27
CA ILE A 192 4.89 -8.17 6.58
C ILE A 192 4.58 -9.66 6.45
N TYR A 193 3.45 -9.99 5.81
CA TYR A 193 2.82 -11.32 5.92
C TYR A 193 3.03 -12.23 4.72
N LYS A 194 3.32 -11.66 3.53
CA LYS A 194 3.49 -12.51 2.36
C LYS A 194 4.72 -13.39 2.55
N GLN A 195 4.52 -14.68 2.42
CA GLN A 195 5.61 -15.63 2.42
C GLN A 195 6.39 -15.43 1.11
N THR A 196 7.51 -14.75 1.21
CA THR A 196 8.39 -14.54 0.08
C THR A 196 9.50 -15.56 0.17
N THR A 197 9.48 -16.46 -0.78
CA THR A 197 10.71 -17.12 -1.20
C THR A 197 11.53 -16.12 -2.03
N GLY A 198 11.66 -14.90 -1.52
CA GLY A 198 11.96 -13.65 -2.23
C GLY A 198 13.14 -13.64 -3.16
N PHE A 199 13.95 -14.68 -3.12
CA PHE A 199 15.18 -14.76 -3.89
C PHE A 199 15.17 -15.84 -4.97
N ASN A 200 14.12 -16.68 -5.04
CA ASN A 200 14.19 -17.84 -5.89
C ASN A 200 12.87 -18.05 -6.64
N SER A 201 12.96 -18.24 -7.95
CA SER A 201 11.89 -18.86 -8.71
C SER A 201 11.59 -20.25 -8.12
N PRO A 202 10.37 -20.80 -8.30
CA PRO A 202 10.05 -22.15 -7.87
C PRO A 202 11.10 -23.19 -8.31
N ASP A 203 11.64 -23.05 -9.52
CA ASP A 203 12.66 -23.95 -10.08
C ASP A 203 13.97 -23.87 -9.29
N LYS A 204 14.43 -22.67 -8.93
CA LYS A 204 15.63 -22.50 -8.08
C LYS A 204 15.47 -23.05 -6.68
N ILE A 205 14.25 -23.06 -6.12
CA ILE A 205 13.97 -23.71 -4.84
C ILE A 205 14.11 -25.22 -4.98
N VAL A 206 13.59 -25.81 -6.05
CA VAL A 206 13.72 -27.23 -6.35
C VAL A 206 15.20 -27.60 -6.50
N ASP A 207 15.97 -26.82 -7.26
CA ASP A 207 17.40 -27.05 -7.43
C ASP A 207 18.16 -26.97 -6.11
N LYS A 208 17.86 -25.99 -5.25
CA LYS A 208 18.45 -25.90 -3.92
C LYS A 208 18.09 -27.10 -3.04
N ILE A 209 16.84 -27.56 -3.07
CA ILE A 209 16.41 -28.77 -2.34
C ILE A 209 17.20 -30.00 -2.84
N MET A 210 17.30 -30.15 -4.16
CA MET A 210 18.00 -31.28 -4.78
C MET A 210 19.51 -31.27 -4.48
N ASN A 211 20.11 -30.12 -4.29
CA ASN A 211 21.52 -29.93 -3.96
C ASN A 211 21.80 -29.95 -2.45
N THR A 212 20.78 -30.08 -1.60
CA THR A 212 20.95 -30.16 -0.13
C THR A 212 21.54 -31.48 0.26
N CYS A 213 22.78 -31.49 0.75
CA CYS A 213 23.51 -32.73 1.11
C CYS A 213 23.69 -32.90 2.62
N SER A 214 23.38 -31.90 3.43
CA SER A 214 23.58 -31.94 4.89
C SER A 214 22.38 -31.39 5.66
N VAL A 215 22.28 -31.70 6.95
CA VAL A 215 21.29 -31.10 7.86
C VAL A 215 21.53 -29.61 8.03
N GLU A 216 22.77 -29.16 7.95
CA GLU A 216 23.12 -27.74 8.01
C GLU A 216 22.60 -26.99 6.79
N ASP A 217 22.76 -27.54 5.59
CA ASP A 217 22.23 -26.97 4.36
C ASP A 217 20.68 -26.89 4.39
N LEU A 218 20.05 -27.94 4.90
CA LEU A 218 18.61 -28.00 5.09
C LEU A 218 18.13 -26.88 6.06
N ASN A 219 18.86 -26.67 7.15
CA ASN A 219 18.53 -25.60 8.10
C ASN A 219 18.75 -24.22 7.50
N LYS A 220 19.79 -23.99 6.70
CA LYS A 220 20.02 -22.76 5.95
C LYS A 220 18.88 -22.52 4.98
N LEU A 221 18.53 -23.51 4.17
CA LEU A 221 17.42 -23.43 3.23
C LEU A 221 16.08 -23.13 3.93
N LYS A 222 15.81 -23.78 5.07
CA LYS A 222 14.63 -23.51 5.88
C LYS A 222 14.58 -22.06 6.36
N ASN A 223 15.71 -21.50 6.76
CA ASN A 223 15.79 -20.09 7.18
C ASN A 223 15.62 -19.14 5.98
N GLU A 224 16.17 -19.45 4.82
CA GLU A 224 15.99 -18.68 3.59
C GLU A 224 14.52 -18.65 3.13
N LEU A 225 13.81 -19.77 3.26
CA LEU A 225 12.41 -19.91 2.89
C LEU A 225 11.41 -19.28 3.88
N GLN A 226 11.88 -18.83 5.04
CA GLN A 226 11.00 -18.13 5.99
C GLN A 226 10.59 -16.76 5.45
N GLY A 227 9.28 -16.46 5.50
CA GLY A 227 8.77 -15.12 5.15
C GLY A 227 9.12 -14.06 6.21
N ASN A 228 8.98 -12.81 5.83
CA ASN A 228 9.30 -11.65 6.68
C ASN A 228 8.63 -11.70 8.05
N TYR A 229 7.37 -12.15 8.12
CA TYR A 229 6.68 -12.28 9.41
C TYR A 229 7.43 -13.19 10.38
N THR A 230 7.85 -14.36 9.94
CA THR A 230 8.55 -15.33 10.81
C THR A 230 9.93 -14.84 11.21
N LYS A 231 10.64 -14.19 10.27
CA LYS A 231 12.01 -13.72 10.48
C LYS A 231 12.07 -12.48 11.39
N TYR A 232 11.15 -11.51 11.19
CA TYR A 232 11.33 -10.19 11.74
C TYR A 232 10.20 -9.70 12.62
N PHE A 233 8.97 -10.14 12.35
CA PHE A 233 7.77 -9.56 12.98
C PHE A 233 7.10 -10.46 14.00
N LYS A 234 7.45 -11.74 14.08
CA LYS A 234 6.79 -12.70 14.95
C LYS A 234 6.80 -12.28 16.43
N GLU A 235 7.87 -11.66 16.89
CA GLU A 235 7.99 -11.16 18.27
C GLU A 235 7.29 -9.82 18.48
N SER A 236 7.31 -8.94 17.47
CA SER A 236 6.73 -7.61 17.54
C SER A 236 5.23 -7.59 17.24
N PHE A 237 4.75 -8.50 16.39
CA PHE A 237 3.35 -8.64 16.00
C PHE A 237 2.81 -10.01 16.42
N GLN A 238 2.92 -10.31 17.72
CA GLN A 238 2.54 -11.63 18.28
C GLN A 238 1.06 -11.97 18.08
N ASP A 239 0.21 -10.97 17.90
CA ASP A 239 -1.21 -11.14 17.73
C ASP A 239 -1.59 -11.34 16.25
N LYS A 240 -2.17 -12.49 15.94
CA LYS A 240 -2.73 -12.82 14.61
C LYS A 240 -3.86 -11.87 14.17
N GLN A 241 -4.38 -11.05 15.07
CA GLN A 241 -5.45 -10.10 14.77
C GLN A 241 -4.97 -8.93 13.89
N PHE A 242 -3.68 -8.59 13.90
CA PHE A 242 -3.18 -7.48 13.07
C PHE A 242 -3.46 -7.72 11.58
N ASP A 243 -3.11 -8.86 11.03
CA ASP A 243 -3.37 -9.20 9.61
C ASP A 243 -4.85 -9.14 9.28
N LYS A 244 -5.70 -9.72 10.14
CA LYS A 244 -7.16 -9.68 9.95
C LYS A 244 -7.68 -8.24 9.94
N LYS A 245 -7.31 -7.45 10.93
CA LYS A 245 -7.75 -6.06 11.07
C LYS A 245 -7.22 -5.16 9.94
N TRP A 246 -5.98 -5.40 9.49
CA TRP A 246 -5.42 -4.72 8.33
C TRP A 246 -6.22 -5.01 7.05
N LYS A 247 -6.57 -6.26 6.81
CA LYS A 247 -7.42 -6.65 5.67
C LYS A 247 -8.84 -6.07 5.73
N GLU A 248 -9.41 -5.96 6.93
CA GLU A 248 -10.70 -5.28 7.12
C GLU A 248 -10.60 -3.78 6.78
N LEU A 249 -9.55 -3.10 7.21
CA LEU A 249 -9.27 -1.70 6.83
C LEU A 249 -9.04 -1.55 5.32
N PHE A 250 -8.31 -2.47 4.71
CA PHE A 250 -8.11 -2.48 3.26
C PHE A 250 -9.44 -2.61 2.49
N ALA A 251 -10.35 -3.46 2.95
CA ALA A 251 -11.67 -3.59 2.36
C ALA A 251 -12.49 -2.28 2.48
N ILE A 252 -12.38 -1.57 3.59
CA ILE A 252 -13.02 -0.26 3.79
C ILE A 252 -12.39 0.80 2.88
N ARG A 253 -11.06 0.84 2.80
CA ARG A 253 -10.31 1.75 1.91
C ARG A 253 -10.74 1.58 0.46
N ASN A 254 -10.90 0.34 0.01
CA ASN A 254 -11.33 0.06 -1.35
C ASN A 254 -12.77 0.50 -1.61
N ARG A 255 -13.68 0.35 -0.63
CA ARG A 255 -15.02 0.91 -0.76
C ARG A 255 -15.02 2.42 -0.92
N ILE A 256 -14.17 3.13 -0.17
CA ILE A 256 -14.01 4.59 -0.31
C ILE A 256 -13.46 4.93 -1.71
N ALA A 257 -12.39 4.26 -2.14
CA ALA A 257 -11.73 4.54 -3.43
C ALA A 257 -12.65 4.30 -4.65
N HIS A 258 -13.59 3.35 -4.53
CA HIS A 258 -14.52 2.99 -5.59
C HIS A 258 -15.94 3.56 -5.39
N ASN A 259 -16.12 4.52 -4.47
CA ASN A 259 -17.41 5.13 -4.14
C ASN A 259 -18.51 4.09 -3.84
N ASN A 260 -18.17 2.99 -3.21
CA ASN A 260 -19.11 1.95 -2.83
C ASN A 260 -19.88 2.36 -1.58
N LEU A 261 -21.02 1.68 -1.38
CA LEU A 261 -21.86 1.89 -0.21
C LEU A 261 -21.10 1.69 1.10
N MET A 262 -21.26 2.66 1.98
CA MET A 262 -20.67 2.67 3.32
C MET A 262 -21.74 2.71 4.39
N THR A 263 -21.48 2.13 5.55
CA THR A 263 -22.40 2.08 6.68
C THR A 263 -21.74 2.60 7.96
N ALA A 264 -22.55 2.97 8.95
CA ALA A 264 -22.05 3.33 10.28
C ALA A 264 -21.24 2.19 10.93
N ASN A 265 -21.54 0.93 10.60
CA ASN A 265 -20.75 -0.21 11.06
C ASN A 265 -19.35 -0.22 10.45
N ASP A 266 -19.19 0.18 9.18
CA ASP A 266 -17.87 0.32 8.57
C ASP A 266 -17.03 1.38 9.28
N LYS A 267 -17.66 2.49 9.70
CA LYS A 267 -17.03 3.53 10.50
C LYS A 267 -16.52 2.97 11.83
N LYS A 268 -17.38 2.26 12.56
CA LYS A 268 -17.03 1.63 13.83
C LYS A 268 -15.83 0.66 13.68
N ILE A 269 -15.89 -0.23 12.68
CA ILE A 269 -14.81 -1.18 12.40
C ILE A 269 -13.50 -0.44 12.07
N ALA A 270 -13.57 0.61 11.27
CA ALA A 270 -12.38 1.39 10.90
C ALA A 270 -11.74 2.07 12.11
N GLU A 271 -12.55 2.69 12.98
CA GLU A 271 -12.06 3.37 14.18
C GLU A 271 -11.43 2.38 15.17
N GLU A 272 -12.09 1.26 15.46
CA GLU A 272 -11.60 0.22 16.37
C GLU A 272 -10.30 -0.43 15.83
N ASN A 273 -10.29 -0.79 14.55
CA ASN A 273 -9.13 -1.45 13.95
C ASN A 273 -7.93 -0.50 13.81
N THR A 274 -8.16 0.76 13.48
CA THR A 274 -7.09 1.77 13.41
C THR A 274 -6.46 2.01 14.77
N SER A 275 -7.27 2.15 15.83
CA SER A 275 -6.74 2.30 17.19
C SER A 275 -5.87 1.12 17.58
N TYR A 276 -6.38 -0.10 17.37
CA TYR A 276 -5.63 -1.33 17.67
C TYR A 276 -4.29 -1.40 16.91
N ILE A 277 -4.29 -1.14 15.60
CA ILE A 277 -3.09 -1.22 14.77
C ILE A 277 -2.06 -0.17 15.18
N ILE A 278 -2.48 1.06 15.47
CA ILE A 278 -1.58 2.10 15.97
C ILE A 278 -0.90 1.67 17.28
N ASP A 279 -1.64 1.06 18.19
CA ASP A 279 -1.09 0.61 19.47
C ASP A 279 -0.09 -0.53 19.28
N VAL A 280 -0.38 -1.50 18.39
CA VAL A 280 0.57 -2.58 18.02
C VAL A 280 1.85 -2.00 17.42
N ILE A 281 1.74 -1.04 16.48
CA ILE A 281 2.91 -0.40 15.86
C ILE A 281 3.75 0.33 16.93
N ARG A 282 3.12 1.07 17.84
CA ARG A 282 3.82 1.78 18.93
C ARG A 282 4.59 0.83 19.84
N GLU A 283 3.99 -0.29 20.20
CA GLU A 283 4.68 -1.29 21.03
C GLU A 283 5.85 -1.93 20.24
N ALA A 284 5.66 -2.24 18.97
CA ALA A 284 6.72 -2.73 18.12
C ALA A 284 7.88 -1.71 17.97
N GLU A 285 7.59 -0.41 17.85
CA GLU A 285 8.62 0.64 17.82
C GLU A 285 9.49 0.67 19.09
N LYS A 286 8.92 0.38 20.25
CA LYS A 286 9.70 0.28 21.51
C LYS A 286 10.66 -0.90 21.50
N LEU A 287 10.24 -2.03 20.94
CA LEU A 287 11.04 -3.25 20.87
C LEU A 287 12.19 -3.14 19.85
N ILE A 288 12.02 -2.36 18.79
CA ILE A 288 13.07 -2.17 17.77
C ILE A 288 14.39 -1.68 18.37
N LYS A 289 14.34 -0.81 19.37
CA LYS A 289 15.54 -0.25 20.02
C LYS A 289 16.42 -1.33 20.69
N ASN A 290 15.85 -2.45 21.05
CA ASN A 290 16.53 -3.52 21.79
C ASN A 290 16.91 -4.75 20.91
N PHE A 291 16.44 -4.77 19.66
CA PHE A 291 16.69 -5.90 18.73
C PHE A 291 17.94 -5.59 17.88
N SER A 292 18.90 -6.49 17.84
CA SER A 292 20.05 -6.43 16.93
C SER A 292 20.10 -7.70 16.09
N PHE A 293 20.37 -7.56 14.79
CA PHE A 293 20.69 -8.71 13.95
C PHE A 293 22.06 -9.25 14.30
N THR A 294 22.21 -10.55 14.19
CA THR A 294 23.52 -11.20 14.27
C THR A 294 24.36 -10.84 13.04
N MET A 295 25.66 -11.13 13.10
CA MET A 295 26.54 -10.94 11.94
C MET A 295 26.13 -11.88 10.80
N GLU A 296 25.67 -13.09 11.14
CA GLU A 296 25.17 -14.08 10.18
C GLU A 296 23.92 -13.56 9.45
N ASP A 297 22.98 -12.92 10.15
CA ASP A 297 21.80 -12.32 9.53
C ASP A 297 22.19 -11.23 8.54
N LYS A 298 23.12 -10.34 8.93
CA LYS A 298 23.59 -9.25 8.05
C LYS A 298 24.33 -9.79 6.83
N GLN A 299 25.15 -10.82 7.00
CA GLN A 299 25.83 -11.48 5.89
C GLN A 299 24.83 -12.12 4.92
N ALA A 300 23.83 -12.81 5.44
CA ALA A 300 22.77 -13.41 4.62
C ALA A 300 22.01 -12.35 3.79
N PHE A 301 21.76 -11.17 4.35
CA PHE A 301 21.17 -10.06 3.61
C PHE A 301 22.08 -9.52 2.52
N PHE A 302 23.36 -9.40 2.82
CA PHE A 302 24.34 -8.95 1.84
C PHE A 302 24.42 -9.94 0.67
N ASP A 303 24.57 -11.22 0.97
CA ASP A 303 24.66 -12.29 -0.03
C ASP A 303 23.40 -12.34 -0.92
N ALA A 304 22.23 -12.13 -0.31
CA ALA A 304 20.96 -12.04 -1.04
C ALA A 304 20.91 -10.82 -1.95
N SER A 305 21.36 -9.64 -1.49
CA SER A 305 21.44 -8.42 -2.31
C SER A 305 22.37 -8.60 -3.51
N VAL A 306 23.51 -9.27 -3.30
CA VAL A 306 24.47 -9.61 -4.37
C VAL A 306 23.83 -10.56 -5.40
N SER A 307 23.10 -11.56 -4.95
CA SER A 307 22.41 -12.52 -5.82
C SER A 307 21.39 -11.81 -6.72
N ILE A 308 20.59 -10.88 -6.17
CA ILE A 308 19.59 -10.11 -6.93
C ILE A 308 20.26 -9.24 -8.01
N VAL A 309 21.37 -8.59 -7.67
CA VAL A 309 22.13 -7.76 -8.64
C VAL A 309 22.65 -8.62 -9.78
N ASN A 310 23.22 -9.78 -9.46
CA ASN A 310 23.74 -10.71 -10.47
C ASN A 310 22.63 -11.28 -11.37
N GLU A 311 21.46 -11.60 -10.82
CA GLU A 311 20.30 -12.06 -11.60
C GLU A 311 19.81 -10.97 -12.57
N ASN A 312 19.75 -9.71 -12.13
CA ASN A 312 19.37 -8.61 -13.00
C ASN A 312 20.40 -8.38 -14.13
N LEU A 313 21.67 -8.67 -13.87
CA LEU A 313 22.74 -8.60 -14.88
C LEU A 313 22.66 -9.73 -15.91
N GLU A 314 22.24 -10.93 -15.49
CA GLU A 314 22.04 -12.06 -16.41
C GLU A 314 20.82 -11.86 -17.31
N LEU A 315 19.70 -11.40 -16.76
CA LEU A 315 18.48 -11.10 -17.51
C LEU A 315 18.68 -10.00 -18.56
N SER A 316 19.52 -8.99 -18.27
CA SER A 316 19.83 -7.94 -19.24
C SER A 316 20.72 -8.42 -20.42
N LYS A 317 21.48 -9.52 -20.24
CA LYS A 317 22.28 -10.11 -21.32
C LYS A 317 21.42 -10.92 -22.31
N ASP A 318 20.32 -11.52 -21.85
CA ASP A 318 19.41 -12.28 -22.68
C ASP A 318 18.46 -11.37 -23.49
N GLU A 319 18.17 -10.15 -23.03
CA GLU A 319 17.37 -9.16 -23.76
C GLU A 319 18.13 -8.50 -24.92
N ASP A 320 19.45 -8.37 -24.85
CA ASP A 320 20.29 -7.79 -25.91
C ASP A 320 20.47 -8.72 -27.14
N SER A 321 20.01 -9.97 -27.09
CA SER A 321 20.08 -10.93 -28.20
C SER A 321 18.89 -10.93 -29.14
N GLY A 322 17.90 -10.06 -28.96
CA GLY A 322 16.67 -10.02 -29.74
C GLY A 322 16.14 -8.63 -30.08
N GLY A 323 16.61 -8.06 -31.21
CA GLY A 323 15.85 -7.11 -32.03
C GLY A 323 15.72 -5.69 -31.47
N SER A 324 16.23 -4.74 -32.26
CA SER A 324 16.03 -3.29 -32.12
C SER A 324 14.55 -2.93 -31.89
N VAL A 325 14.22 -2.51 -30.69
CA VAL A 325 12.99 -1.74 -30.41
C VAL A 325 13.40 -0.27 -30.36
N GLU A 326 12.89 0.51 -31.32
CA GLU A 326 13.06 1.95 -31.37
C GLU A 326 12.56 2.60 -30.06
N ASP A 327 13.45 3.36 -29.45
CA ASP A 327 13.20 4.21 -28.29
C ASP A 327 12.07 5.21 -28.56
N GLN A 328 10.87 4.92 -28.07
CA GLN A 328 9.82 5.91 -27.95
C GLN A 328 9.34 5.98 -26.49
N ASN A 329 9.61 7.15 -25.88
CA ASN A 329 9.10 7.65 -24.59
C ASN A 329 9.92 7.41 -23.33
N TYR A 330 11.12 8.00 -23.27
CA TYR A 330 11.66 8.44 -21.99
C TYR A 330 11.52 9.96 -21.84
N PRO A 331 11.00 10.47 -20.72
CA PRO A 331 10.92 11.92 -20.51
C PRO A 331 12.34 12.51 -20.50
N LYS A 332 12.53 13.57 -21.27
CA LYS A 332 13.79 14.34 -21.29
C LYS A 332 14.06 14.93 -19.91
N ILE A 333 15.09 14.48 -19.26
CA ILE A 333 15.59 15.06 -18.02
C ILE A 333 16.13 16.46 -18.34
N LEU A 334 15.54 17.49 -17.74
CA LEU A 334 15.98 18.87 -17.81
C LEU A 334 17.20 19.07 -16.88
N GLY A 335 18.37 18.91 -17.42
CA GLY A 335 19.66 19.20 -16.80
C GLY A 335 20.76 18.48 -17.55
N LYS A 336 21.84 19.15 -17.85
CA LYS A 336 23.00 18.64 -18.59
C LYS A 336 23.67 17.44 -17.91
N VAL A 337 22.96 16.31 -17.84
CA VAL A 337 23.53 15.01 -17.53
C VAL A 337 23.46 14.22 -18.81
N ASP A 338 24.58 13.75 -19.29
CA ASP A 338 24.66 12.96 -20.51
C ASP A 338 23.85 11.67 -20.28
N LEU A 339 22.76 11.48 -21.02
CA LEU A 339 21.90 10.29 -20.93
C LEU A 339 22.67 8.98 -21.11
N LYS A 340 23.81 9.02 -21.82
CA LYS A 340 24.71 7.89 -21.95
C LYS A 340 25.41 7.53 -20.64
N GLU A 341 25.71 8.50 -19.77
CA GLU A 341 26.25 8.21 -18.43
C GLU A 341 25.19 7.63 -17.47
N LEU A 342 23.92 8.02 -17.62
CA LEU A 342 22.82 7.47 -16.82
C LEU A 342 22.41 6.05 -17.25
N ASP A 343 22.46 5.75 -18.52
CA ASP A 343 22.14 4.42 -19.07
C ASP A 343 23.20 3.39 -18.68
N HIS A 344 24.48 3.79 -18.70
CA HIS A 344 25.56 2.95 -18.19
C HIS A 344 25.49 2.73 -16.67
N SER A 345 24.84 3.60 -15.89
CA SER A 345 24.67 3.42 -14.44
C SER A 345 23.61 2.40 -14.05
N ARG A 346 22.72 2.01 -14.94
CA ARG A 346 21.63 1.04 -14.66
C ARG A 346 21.92 -0.39 -15.10
N SER A 347 22.82 -0.61 -16.00
CA SER A 347 23.04 -1.95 -16.58
C SER A 347 24.27 -2.72 -16.06
N PHE A 348 25.19 -2.12 -15.28
CA PHE A 348 26.40 -2.79 -14.84
C PHE A 348 26.90 -2.32 -13.47
N TYR A 349 26.17 -2.59 -12.40
CA TYR A 349 26.73 -2.41 -11.07
C TYR A 349 27.69 -3.56 -10.76
N LYS A 350 28.96 -3.22 -10.55
CA LYS A 350 29.94 -4.15 -9.98
C LYS A 350 29.59 -4.39 -8.52
N VAL A 351 29.73 -5.63 -8.08
CA VAL A 351 29.59 -5.98 -6.67
C VAL A 351 30.87 -5.59 -5.93
N PRO A 352 30.81 -4.76 -4.87
CA PRO A 352 31.98 -4.44 -4.08
C PRO A 352 32.39 -5.64 -3.22
N ASP A 353 33.69 -5.77 -2.96
CA ASP A 353 34.24 -6.65 -1.94
C ASP A 353 34.91 -5.87 -0.80
N GLU A 354 35.25 -6.55 0.29
CA GLU A 354 35.87 -5.93 1.46
C GLU A 354 37.22 -5.27 1.13
N HIS A 355 38.04 -5.92 0.29
CA HIS A 355 39.34 -5.39 -0.11
C HIS A 355 39.24 -4.09 -0.86
N LEU A 356 38.24 -4.00 -1.76
CA LEU A 356 37.99 -2.79 -2.54
C LEU A 356 37.67 -1.60 -1.64
N ILE A 357 36.84 -1.79 -0.61
CA ILE A 357 36.50 -0.72 0.34
C ILE A 357 37.71 -0.33 1.18
N LEU A 358 38.51 -1.29 1.63
CA LEU A 358 39.74 -1.03 2.38
C LEU A 358 40.77 -0.26 1.55
N ASP A 359 40.96 -0.63 0.29
CA ASP A 359 41.89 0.02 -0.60
C ASP A 359 41.46 1.46 -0.93
N GLU A 360 40.16 1.68 -1.10
CA GLU A 360 39.64 3.04 -1.33
C GLU A 360 39.81 3.92 -0.09
N ILE A 361 39.58 3.40 1.12
CA ILE A 361 39.80 4.12 2.37
C ILE A 361 41.28 4.43 2.53
N LYS A 362 42.19 3.47 2.26
CA LYS A 362 43.64 3.71 2.30
C LYS A 362 44.03 4.80 1.33
N PHE A 363 43.58 4.75 0.08
CA PHE A 363 43.82 5.76 -0.92
C PHE A 363 43.47 7.17 -0.41
N PHE A 364 42.30 7.35 0.19
CA PHE A 364 41.93 8.64 0.75
C PHE A 364 42.77 9.03 1.97
N THR A 365 43.19 8.08 2.81
CA THR A 365 44.00 8.32 4.01
C THR A 365 45.39 8.85 3.63
N ASP A 366 45.93 8.52 2.44
CA ASP A 366 47.19 9.03 1.94
C ASP A 366 47.13 10.54 1.58
N PHE A 367 45.92 11.09 1.37
CA PHE A 367 45.71 12.49 0.97
C PHE A 367 45.04 13.35 2.03
N ASP A 368 44.30 12.77 2.96
CA ASP A 368 43.55 13.50 3.98
C ASP A 368 43.51 12.70 5.31
N GLU A 369 43.75 13.40 6.42
CA GLU A 369 43.60 12.80 7.76
C GLU A 369 42.17 12.37 8.08
N ASN A 370 41.17 12.98 7.42
CA ASN A 370 39.75 12.75 7.67
C ASN A 370 39.04 12.19 6.43
N VAL A 371 38.94 10.87 6.36
CA VAL A 371 38.28 10.19 5.24
C VAL A 371 36.76 10.22 5.41
N SER A 372 36.09 10.94 4.52
CA SER A 372 34.61 10.99 4.50
C SER A 372 34.03 9.69 3.97
N LEU A 373 33.13 9.07 4.75
CA LEU A 373 32.39 7.88 4.30
C LEU A 373 31.63 8.15 2.98
N LYS A 374 30.97 9.30 2.88
CA LYS A 374 30.29 9.71 1.65
C LYS A 374 31.27 9.83 0.48
N GLY A 375 32.47 10.36 0.71
CA GLY A 375 33.53 10.50 -0.33
C GLY A 375 33.95 9.14 -0.89
N VAL A 376 34.18 8.15 -0.02
CA VAL A 376 34.52 6.78 -0.41
C VAL A 376 33.38 6.16 -1.24
N VAL A 377 32.16 6.26 -0.77
CA VAL A 377 30.99 5.72 -1.49
C VAL A 377 30.82 6.38 -2.86
N GLU A 378 30.88 7.71 -2.95
CA GLU A 378 30.77 8.44 -4.23
C GLU A 378 31.86 8.03 -5.23
N GLN A 379 33.06 7.80 -4.76
CA GLN A 379 34.17 7.37 -5.62
C GLN A 379 33.94 5.94 -6.15
N LEU A 380 33.46 5.04 -5.31
CA LEU A 380 33.14 3.68 -5.74
C LEU A 380 31.95 3.65 -6.70
N VAL A 381 30.95 4.52 -6.50
CA VAL A 381 29.84 4.68 -7.45
C VAL A 381 30.34 5.17 -8.81
N LYS A 382 31.29 6.12 -8.86
CA LYS A 382 31.92 6.55 -10.12
C LYS A 382 32.70 5.42 -10.82
N LYS A 383 33.20 4.44 -10.06
CA LYS A 383 33.88 3.24 -10.60
C LYS A 383 32.87 2.16 -11.04
N GLY A 384 31.55 2.41 -10.95
CA GLY A 384 30.48 1.53 -11.41
C GLY A 384 29.95 0.55 -10.35
N TYR A 385 30.18 0.80 -9.05
CA TYR A 385 29.63 -0.01 -7.98
C TYR A 385 28.28 0.49 -7.50
N ASP A 386 27.37 -0.41 -7.12
CA ASP A 386 26.06 -0.03 -6.57
C ASP A 386 26.22 0.66 -5.21
N ARG A 387 25.69 1.87 -5.08
CA ARG A 387 25.76 2.68 -3.86
C ARG A 387 25.26 1.96 -2.63
N ARG A 388 24.18 1.21 -2.75
CA ARG A 388 23.51 0.51 -1.65
C ARG A 388 24.33 -0.67 -1.19
N LEU A 389 24.92 -1.42 -2.12
CA LEU A 389 25.82 -2.53 -1.80
C LEU A 389 27.10 -2.04 -1.11
N VAL A 390 27.66 -0.91 -1.55
CA VAL A 390 28.81 -0.30 -0.88
C VAL A 390 28.48 0.09 0.56
N TYR A 391 27.33 0.74 0.82
CA TYR A 391 26.91 1.06 2.18
C TYR A 391 26.65 -0.17 3.02
N SER A 392 25.96 -1.18 2.47
CA SER A 392 25.65 -2.43 3.19
C SER A 392 26.92 -3.16 3.59
N LEU A 393 27.88 -3.28 2.68
CA LEU A 393 29.16 -3.92 2.96
C LEU A 393 30.00 -3.11 3.96
N THR A 394 30.01 -1.79 3.86
CA THR A 394 30.69 -0.92 4.82
C THR A 394 30.11 -1.10 6.24
N ASN A 395 28.77 -1.15 6.38
CA ASN A 395 28.13 -1.42 7.66
C ASN A 395 28.49 -2.78 8.23
N LEU A 396 28.53 -3.82 7.38
CA LEU A 396 28.96 -5.15 7.77
C LEU A 396 30.42 -5.14 8.27
N MET A 397 31.31 -4.43 7.60
CA MET A 397 32.71 -4.29 7.99
C MET A 397 32.88 -3.51 9.31
N VAL A 398 31.99 -2.53 9.58
CA VAL A 398 31.95 -1.83 10.90
C VAL A 398 31.55 -2.80 11.99
N ASP A 399 30.53 -3.62 11.77
CA ASP A 399 30.09 -4.61 12.74
C ASP A 399 31.15 -5.69 13.00
N LYS A 400 31.90 -6.09 11.97
CA LYS A 400 33.08 -6.97 12.08
C LYS A 400 34.28 -6.31 12.77
N LYS A 401 34.18 -5.04 13.15
CA LYS A 401 35.25 -4.24 13.72
C LYS A 401 36.49 -4.07 12.81
N MET A 402 36.30 -4.22 11.52
CA MET A 402 37.31 -3.91 10.49
C MET A 402 37.40 -2.42 10.23
N LEU A 403 36.26 -1.73 10.34
CA LEU A 403 36.11 -0.29 10.15
C LEU A 403 35.53 0.38 11.40
N GLY A 404 35.95 1.62 11.63
CA GLY A 404 35.38 2.49 12.67
C GLY A 404 34.76 3.73 12.05
N LEU A 405 33.60 4.14 12.55
CA LEU A 405 32.95 5.40 12.18
C LEU A 405 33.27 6.46 13.23
N TYR A 406 33.52 7.70 12.77
CA TYR A 406 33.72 8.87 13.62
C TYR A 406 33.05 10.10 13.00
N SER A 407 32.97 11.19 13.72
CA SER A 407 32.45 12.47 13.22
C SER A 407 33.53 13.51 13.19
N PHE A 408 33.61 14.28 12.09
CA PHE A 408 34.50 15.43 11.96
C PHE A 408 33.77 16.60 11.28
N VAL A 409 34.39 17.78 11.33
CA VAL A 409 33.86 18.97 10.64
C VAL A 409 34.70 19.15 9.36
N ASN A 410 34.04 19.17 8.21
CA ASN A 410 34.71 19.33 6.93
C ASN A 410 35.14 20.79 6.70
N GLU A 411 35.93 21.06 5.66
CA GLU A 411 36.44 22.39 5.29
C GLU A 411 35.32 23.45 5.11
N LYS A 412 34.10 23.01 4.81
CA LYS A 412 32.91 23.88 4.67
C LYS A 412 32.14 24.12 5.98
N GLY A 413 32.66 23.62 7.11
CA GLY A 413 32.07 23.79 8.42
C GLY A 413 30.89 22.83 8.74
N PHE A 414 30.66 21.81 7.90
CA PHE A 414 29.57 20.84 8.13
C PHE A 414 30.08 19.60 8.87
N LYS A 415 29.28 19.14 9.84
CA LYS A 415 29.54 17.88 10.54
C LYS A 415 29.36 16.72 9.57
N THR A 416 30.38 15.92 9.37
CA THR A 416 30.46 14.83 8.40
C THR A 416 30.84 13.53 9.09
N GLN A 417 30.32 12.40 8.60
CA GLN A 417 30.70 11.08 9.09
C GLN A 417 31.97 10.62 8.39
N GLY A 418 32.97 10.29 9.17
CA GLY A 418 34.23 9.72 8.73
C GLY A 418 34.27 8.21 8.91
N VAL A 419 35.15 7.56 8.14
CA VAL A 419 35.45 6.13 8.22
C VAL A 419 36.96 5.92 8.34
N LYS A 420 37.37 4.97 9.17
CA LYS A 420 38.80 4.58 9.34
C LYS A 420 38.91 3.06 9.47
N ILE A 421 40.05 2.53 9.05
CA ILE A 421 40.41 1.13 9.27
C ILE A 421 40.77 0.94 10.75
N ILE A 422 40.20 -0.07 11.37
CA ILE A 422 40.58 -0.51 12.71
C ILE A 422 41.46 -1.72 12.48
N GLY A 423 42.73 -1.62 12.73
CA GLY A 423 43.72 -2.67 12.50
C GLY A 423 43.49 -3.92 13.35
#